data_3cbc77ef90166a30316e4e1fee3ff7f9
#
_entry.id   3cbc77ef90166a30316e4e1fee3ff7f9
#
_cell.length_a   1.000
_cell.length_b   1.000
_cell.length_c   1.000
_cell.angle_alpha   90.00
_cell.angle_beta   90.00
_cell.angle_gamma   90.00
#
_symmetry.space_group_name_H-M   'P 1'
#
loop_
_entity.id
_entity.type
_entity.pdbx_description
1 polymer ?
#
loop_
_entity_poly.entity_id
_entity_poly.type
_entity_poly.pdbx_seq_one_letter_code
_entity_poly.pdbx_strand_id
1 'polypeptide(L)'
;MRKKIHFILLMAVMAMGLALVSCQSDDTDMEDIIALYQMEPVAVELDFSQLTEAPDVPVTDENDSAYNDYVENSPWNKVISIAFDGGNATITGSVPGVAIQRNGAHLTIMNMSGPVKFVISGKTDNGSLKFYGDKRFQVLLNGAEITNPNGAAINNQGGKTFYVVLADGTVNRLQDGENYTMVDEEDQKAALFSEGQIVFSGHGELSVIAVGRGGIRSDDYIRIRPGVRIYVNSSALDGLRANDGIIVDGGVVNIVTTGVGAKGVRSGGEMKVNGGRLIAVNDGDTRVETDENDTTACAALYCDTLMTVNAGILKFKATGDGGKGLNAKHNVIITGGSFQAVATGTRENKKPKGVKIDGNFAISGGYFYTYSRRSDPLEVNGTLSVAQGYKTYDLLPKVVIIQY
;
A
#
# COMPACT_ATOMS: atom_id res chain seq x y z
N MET A 1 -39.80 22.79 -3.40
CA MET A 1 -40.48 21.94 -2.41
C MET A 1 -39.94 20.50 -2.35
N ARG A 2 -39.64 19.81 -3.45
CA ARG A 2 -39.14 18.40 -3.43
C ARG A 2 -37.80 18.21 -2.70
N LYS A 3 -36.84 19.12 -2.80
CA LYS A 3 -35.53 18.99 -2.10
C LYS A 3 -35.61 19.11 -0.57
N LYS A 4 -36.56 19.84 -0.03
CA LYS A 4 -36.77 19.94 1.42
C LYS A 4 -37.40 18.68 2.04
N ILE A 5 -38.22 17.98 1.26
CA ILE A 5 -38.88 16.73 1.70
C ILE A 5 -37.87 15.60 1.82
N HIS A 6 -36.89 15.51 0.91
CA HIS A 6 -35.83 14.48 1.02
C HIS A 6 -34.90 14.69 2.21
N PHE A 7 -34.58 15.95 2.54
CA PHE A 7 -33.76 16.26 3.71
C PHE A 7 -34.48 15.95 5.03
N ILE A 8 -35.78 16.24 5.11
CA ILE A 8 -36.60 15.93 6.29
C ILE A 8 -36.80 14.40 6.43
N LEU A 9 -36.95 13.68 5.33
CA LEU A 9 -37.05 12.22 5.35
C LEU A 9 -35.74 11.55 5.82
N LEU A 10 -34.59 12.09 5.39
CA LEU A 10 -33.26 11.61 5.83
C LEU A 10 -33.02 11.85 7.32
N MET A 11 -33.43 13.02 7.85
CA MET A 11 -33.37 13.31 9.30
C MET A 11 -34.37 12.47 10.09
N ALA A 12 -35.54 12.16 9.54
CA ALA A 12 -36.52 11.27 10.18
C ALA A 12 -36.02 9.85 10.27
N VAL A 13 -35.31 9.33 9.25
CA VAL A 13 -34.68 8.01 9.27
C VAL A 13 -33.54 7.96 10.26
N MET A 14 -32.70 9.03 10.37
CA MET A 14 -31.71 9.13 11.44
C MET A 14 -32.32 9.20 12.85
N ALA A 15 -33.40 9.96 13.03
CA ALA A 15 -34.08 10.06 14.31
C ALA A 15 -34.82 8.78 14.72
N MET A 16 -35.40 8.05 13.75
CA MET A 16 -36.00 6.73 14.01
C MET A 16 -34.92 5.66 14.27
N GLY A 17 -33.77 5.71 13.59
CA GLY A 17 -32.65 4.82 13.84
C GLY A 17 -32.09 4.96 15.27
N LEU A 18 -32.01 6.17 15.78
CA LEU A 18 -31.60 6.43 17.16
C LEU A 18 -32.64 5.96 18.22
N ALA A 19 -33.92 5.93 17.87
CA ALA A 19 -34.99 5.44 18.77
C ALA A 19 -35.12 3.91 18.78
N LEU A 20 -34.66 3.22 17.72
CA LEU A 20 -34.72 1.74 17.59
C LEU A 20 -33.51 1.03 18.23
N VAL A 21 -32.44 1.76 18.61
CA VAL A 21 -31.26 1.21 19.30
C VAL A 21 -31.55 0.74 20.72
N SER A 22 -32.76 1.00 21.27
CA SER A 22 -33.15 0.51 22.59
C SER A 22 -33.76 -0.88 22.60
N CYS A 23 -34.01 -1.53 21.44
CA CYS A 23 -34.56 -2.88 21.36
C CYS A 23 -33.80 -3.72 20.30
N GLN A 24 -32.93 -4.58 20.80
CA GLN A 24 -32.46 -5.87 20.28
C GLN A 24 -32.40 -6.09 18.76
N SER A 25 -31.16 -6.52 18.32
CA SER A 25 -30.87 -7.35 17.14
C SER A 25 -31.32 -6.78 15.80
N ASP A 26 -30.47 -6.07 15.22
CA ASP A 26 -29.98 -6.09 13.85
C ASP A 26 -29.11 -4.85 13.64
N ASP A 27 -27.94 -4.92 14.21
CA ASP A 27 -26.87 -3.89 14.05
C ASP A 27 -26.37 -3.81 12.60
N THR A 28 -26.88 -4.63 11.70
CA THR A 28 -26.33 -4.87 10.36
C THR A 28 -26.45 -3.63 9.48
N ASP A 29 -27.62 -3.03 9.42
CA ASP A 29 -27.88 -1.94 8.45
C ASP A 29 -27.22 -0.62 8.78
N MET A 30 -27.15 -0.24 10.07
CA MET A 30 -26.49 1.01 10.48
C MET A 30 -24.98 0.92 10.40
N GLU A 31 -24.41 -0.22 10.72
CA GLU A 31 -22.99 -0.49 10.63
C GLU A 31 -22.51 -0.44 9.19
N ASP A 32 -23.24 -1.09 8.30
CA ASP A 32 -22.94 -1.10 6.87
C ASP A 32 -23.10 0.31 6.26
N ILE A 33 -24.10 1.07 6.69
CA ILE A 33 -24.29 2.46 6.28
C ILE A 33 -23.11 3.34 6.75
N ILE A 34 -22.71 3.26 8.03
CA ILE A 34 -21.58 4.02 8.56
C ILE A 34 -20.29 3.62 7.81
N ALA A 35 -20.05 2.33 7.62
CA ALA A 35 -18.90 1.86 6.88
C ALA A 35 -18.91 2.31 5.40
N LEU A 36 -20.09 2.31 4.76
CA LEU A 36 -20.27 2.78 3.38
C LEU A 36 -19.97 4.27 3.22
N TYR A 37 -20.44 5.11 4.14
CA TYR A 37 -20.20 6.56 4.07
C TYR A 37 -18.79 6.97 4.48
N GLN A 38 -18.14 6.20 5.35
CA GLN A 38 -16.80 6.52 5.87
C GLN A 38 -15.66 5.89 5.07
N MET A 39 -15.94 4.79 4.38
CA MET A 39 -14.97 4.03 3.60
C MET A 39 -15.54 3.73 2.22
N GLU A 40 -15.35 4.65 1.29
CA GLU A 40 -15.74 4.41 -0.09
C GLU A 40 -15.00 3.20 -0.69
N PRO A 41 -15.63 2.44 -1.59
CA PRO A 41 -14.96 1.40 -2.35
C PRO A 41 -13.74 1.95 -3.09
N VAL A 42 -12.74 1.13 -3.27
CA VAL A 42 -11.42 1.47 -3.83
C VAL A 42 -11.48 2.07 -5.25
N ALA A 43 -12.58 1.94 -5.96
CA ALA A 43 -12.74 2.40 -7.34
C ALA A 43 -13.46 3.77 -7.42
N VAL A 44 -12.87 4.84 -6.86
CA VAL A 44 -13.39 6.19 -7.06
C VAL A 44 -12.45 6.96 -7.97
N GLU A 45 -13.00 7.62 -8.99
CA GLU A 45 -12.25 8.63 -9.74
C GLU A 45 -11.76 9.71 -8.79
N LEU A 46 -10.44 9.92 -8.77
CA LEU A 46 -9.80 10.80 -7.82
C LEU A 46 -9.58 12.18 -8.43
N ASP A 47 -10.11 13.20 -7.78
CA ASP A 47 -9.72 14.56 -8.05
C ASP A 47 -8.36 14.84 -7.35
N PHE A 48 -7.29 14.80 -8.14
CA PHE A 48 -5.93 15.04 -7.66
C PHE A 48 -5.68 16.48 -7.19
N SER A 49 -6.52 17.43 -7.60
CA SER A 49 -6.38 18.83 -7.20
C SER A 49 -6.59 19.04 -5.69
N GLN A 50 -7.21 18.06 -5.01
CA GLN A 50 -7.51 18.11 -3.57
C GLN A 50 -6.52 17.32 -2.70
N LEU A 51 -5.54 16.66 -3.31
CA LEU A 51 -4.54 15.91 -2.54
C LEU A 51 -3.48 16.84 -1.97
N THR A 52 -3.24 16.71 -0.67
CA THR A 52 -2.07 17.32 -0.04
C THR A 52 -0.89 16.39 -0.26
N GLU A 53 0.12 16.87 -0.94
CA GLU A 53 1.37 16.16 -1.17
C GLU A 53 2.52 16.90 -0.49
N ALA A 54 3.53 16.17 -0.05
CA ALA A 54 4.75 16.79 0.42
C ALA A 54 5.45 17.52 -0.74
N PRO A 55 6.21 18.60 -0.48
CA PRO A 55 7.04 19.21 -1.50
C PRO A 55 8.01 18.19 -2.11
N ASP A 56 7.95 17.99 -3.43
CA ASP A 56 8.82 17.06 -4.15
C ASP A 56 10.08 17.77 -4.63
N VAL A 57 10.88 18.24 -3.67
CA VAL A 57 12.13 18.94 -3.91
C VAL A 57 13.28 17.98 -3.66
N PRO A 58 14.10 17.65 -4.68
CA PRO A 58 15.24 16.77 -4.49
C PRO A 58 16.22 17.29 -3.44
N VAL A 59 16.61 16.41 -2.54
CA VAL A 59 17.74 16.64 -1.64
C VAL A 59 19.02 16.64 -2.47
N THR A 60 19.80 17.71 -2.43
CA THR A 60 20.98 17.88 -3.27
C THR A 60 22.30 17.64 -2.52
N ASP A 61 22.27 17.53 -1.20
CA ASP A 61 23.44 17.15 -0.40
C ASP A 61 23.70 15.65 -0.50
N GLU A 62 24.83 15.28 -1.08
CA GLU A 62 25.22 13.87 -1.26
C GLU A 62 25.45 13.12 0.07
N ASN A 63 25.62 13.83 1.18
CA ASN A 63 25.78 13.25 2.51
C ASN A 63 24.43 13.03 3.22
N ASP A 64 23.33 13.57 2.70
CA ASP A 64 22.01 13.32 3.24
C ASP A 64 21.57 11.88 2.91
N SER A 65 21.01 11.19 3.90
CA SER A 65 20.52 9.81 3.75
C SER A 65 19.45 9.68 2.67
N ALA A 66 18.65 10.71 2.43
CA ALA A 66 17.61 10.74 1.42
C ALA A 66 18.13 11.13 0.00
N TYR A 67 19.42 11.43 -0.17
CA TYR A 67 19.97 11.81 -1.49
C TYR A 67 19.65 10.79 -2.59
N ASN A 68 19.76 9.50 -2.25
CA ASN A 68 19.48 8.41 -3.17
C ASN A 68 17.99 8.11 -3.37
N ASP A 69 17.08 8.83 -2.71
CA ASP A 69 15.64 8.69 -2.92
C ASP A 69 15.14 9.55 -4.10
N TYR A 70 16.03 10.34 -4.68
CA TYR A 70 15.69 11.21 -5.79
C TYR A 70 16.36 10.71 -7.07
N VAL A 71 15.54 10.25 -8.01
CA VAL A 71 15.98 9.77 -9.32
C VAL A 71 16.76 10.84 -10.09
N GLU A 72 16.47 12.09 -9.84
CA GLU A 72 17.12 13.27 -10.42
C GLU A 72 18.62 13.38 -10.05
N ASN A 73 19.01 12.79 -8.93
CA ASN A 73 20.39 12.82 -8.43
C ASN A 73 21.32 11.80 -9.12
N SER A 74 20.87 11.20 -10.23
CA SER A 74 21.68 10.27 -11.01
C SER A 74 21.70 10.63 -12.48
N PRO A 75 22.85 10.49 -13.16
CA PRO A 75 22.95 10.73 -14.61
C PRO A 75 22.35 9.55 -15.37
N TRP A 76 21.20 9.72 -16.00
CA TRP A 76 20.50 8.69 -16.78
C TRP A 76 20.82 8.77 -18.28
N ASN A 77 22.08 8.94 -18.63
CA ASN A 77 22.56 9.01 -20.03
C ASN A 77 22.85 7.64 -20.66
N LYS A 78 22.90 6.59 -19.85
CA LYS A 78 23.01 5.20 -20.30
C LYS A 78 21.62 4.59 -20.39
N VAL A 79 21.13 4.35 -21.62
CA VAL A 79 19.75 3.94 -21.86
C VAL A 79 19.70 2.63 -22.65
N ILE A 80 18.88 1.70 -22.19
CA ILE A 80 18.50 0.48 -22.91
C ILE A 80 16.97 0.44 -22.96
N SER A 81 16.40 0.29 -24.16
CA SER A 81 14.97 0.15 -24.34
C SER A 81 14.61 -1.31 -24.58
N ILE A 82 13.55 -1.77 -23.92
CA ILE A 82 13.02 -3.13 -24.03
C ILE A 82 11.54 -3.00 -24.37
N ALA A 83 11.16 -3.48 -25.55
CA ALA A 83 9.78 -3.49 -26.01
C ALA A 83 9.29 -4.93 -26.10
N PHE A 84 8.31 -5.29 -25.30
CA PHE A 84 7.66 -6.60 -25.36
C PHE A 84 6.68 -6.68 -26.51
N ASP A 85 6.65 -7.85 -27.18
CA ASP A 85 5.68 -8.18 -28.23
C ASP A 85 5.33 -9.68 -28.11
N GLY A 86 4.27 -9.96 -27.36
CA GLY A 86 3.85 -11.33 -27.04
C GLY A 86 4.96 -12.14 -26.37
N GLY A 87 5.35 -13.26 -26.96
CA GLY A 87 6.39 -14.16 -26.45
C GLY A 87 7.84 -13.68 -26.65
N ASN A 88 8.07 -12.46 -27.14
CA ASN A 88 9.39 -11.93 -27.46
C ASN A 88 9.60 -10.54 -26.87
N ALA A 89 10.87 -10.09 -26.90
CA ALA A 89 11.23 -8.72 -26.56
C ALA A 89 12.28 -8.19 -27.56
N THR A 90 12.11 -6.95 -28.00
CA THR A 90 13.11 -6.21 -28.77
C THR A 90 13.93 -5.35 -27.85
N ILE A 91 15.25 -5.49 -27.91
CA ILE A 91 16.20 -4.73 -27.10
C ILE A 91 16.92 -3.73 -28.00
N THR A 92 16.88 -2.46 -27.67
CA THR A 92 17.53 -1.36 -28.39
C THR A 92 18.47 -0.62 -27.46
N GLY A 93 19.67 -0.37 -27.92
CA GLY A 93 20.74 0.23 -27.11
C GLY A 93 21.66 -0.82 -26.52
N SER A 94 22.87 -0.42 -26.20
CA SER A 94 23.90 -1.25 -25.56
C SER A 94 24.71 -0.36 -24.62
N VAL A 95 24.98 -0.87 -23.42
CA VAL A 95 25.77 -0.18 -22.40
C VAL A 95 26.90 -1.09 -21.96
N PRO A 96 28.17 -0.69 -22.05
CA PRO A 96 29.28 -1.45 -21.54
C PRO A 96 29.08 -1.81 -20.05
N GLY A 97 29.27 -3.08 -19.69
CA GLY A 97 29.03 -3.58 -18.33
C GLY A 97 27.57 -3.97 -18.06
N VAL A 98 26.69 -3.94 -19.07
CA VAL A 98 25.34 -4.53 -18.98
C VAL A 98 25.28 -5.74 -19.91
N ALA A 99 24.94 -6.89 -19.37
CA ALA A 99 24.66 -8.10 -20.13
C ALA A 99 23.16 -8.46 -20.00
N ILE A 100 22.54 -8.83 -21.12
CA ILE A 100 21.13 -9.25 -21.14
C ILE A 100 21.05 -10.64 -21.77
N GLN A 101 20.63 -11.61 -20.98
CA GLN A 101 20.25 -12.94 -21.46
C GLN A 101 18.75 -12.94 -21.75
N ARG A 102 18.36 -13.53 -22.86
CA ARG A 102 16.97 -13.57 -23.32
C ARG A 102 16.52 -15.02 -23.55
N ASN A 103 15.38 -15.35 -23.00
CA ASN A 103 14.63 -16.56 -23.31
C ASN A 103 13.18 -16.16 -23.64
N GLY A 104 12.90 -15.94 -24.93
CA GLY A 104 11.64 -15.32 -25.35
C GLY A 104 11.47 -13.91 -24.76
N ALA A 105 10.39 -13.71 -24.02
CA ALA A 105 10.11 -12.48 -23.28
C ALA A 105 10.64 -12.49 -21.82
N HIS A 106 11.33 -13.56 -21.40
CA HIS A 106 12.01 -13.58 -20.09
C HIS A 106 13.44 -13.04 -20.25
N LEU A 107 13.72 -11.94 -19.54
CA LEU A 107 15.00 -11.26 -19.61
C LEU A 107 15.71 -11.31 -18.27
N THR A 108 16.98 -11.75 -18.29
CA THR A 108 17.90 -11.68 -17.16
C THR A 108 18.96 -10.62 -17.46
N ILE A 109 19.02 -9.60 -16.63
CA ILE A 109 19.82 -8.39 -16.82
C ILE A 109 20.86 -8.31 -15.71
N MET A 110 22.14 -8.36 -16.09
CA MET A 110 23.28 -8.15 -15.20
C MET A 110 23.78 -6.72 -15.40
N ASN A 111 23.61 -5.84 -14.40
CA ASN A 111 24.06 -4.45 -14.47
C ASN A 111 25.28 -4.20 -13.57
N MET A 112 26.44 -4.12 -14.19
CA MET A 112 27.71 -3.78 -13.54
C MET A 112 28.18 -2.36 -13.90
N SER A 113 27.38 -1.60 -14.69
CA SER A 113 27.81 -0.34 -15.32
C SER A 113 27.59 0.90 -14.43
N GLY A 114 26.86 0.84 -13.32
CA GLY A 114 26.38 2.01 -12.57
C GLY A 114 25.01 2.46 -13.07
N PRO A 115 24.61 3.73 -12.91
CA PRO A 115 23.27 4.17 -13.25
C PRO A 115 22.90 3.90 -14.71
N VAL A 116 21.92 3.04 -14.93
CA VAL A 116 21.36 2.71 -16.25
C VAL A 116 19.86 2.88 -16.18
N LYS A 117 19.29 3.49 -17.22
CA LYS A 117 17.84 3.58 -17.44
C LYS A 117 17.39 2.48 -18.40
N PHE A 118 16.49 1.64 -17.93
CA PHE A 118 15.78 0.67 -18.75
C PHE A 118 14.38 1.22 -19.06
N VAL A 119 14.10 1.49 -20.34
CA VAL A 119 12.78 1.93 -20.80
C VAL A 119 11.99 0.71 -21.22
N ILE A 120 10.92 0.42 -20.50
CA ILE A 120 10.13 -0.79 -20.71
C ILE A 120 8.77 -0.43 -21.31
N SER A 121 8.40 -1.12 -22.39
CA SER A 121 7.12 -0.89 -23.07
C SER A 121 6.59 -2.18 -23.69
N GLY A 122 5.35 -2.12 -24.19
CA GLY A 122 4.70 -3.22 -24.88
C GLY A 122 4.14 -4.28 -23.94
N LYS A 123 3.69 -5.39 -24.51
CA LYS A 123 2.92 -6.40 -23.79
C LYS A 123 3.47 -7.81 -23.94
N THR A 124 3.49 -8.55 -22.82
CA THR A 124 3.74 -10.00 -22.80
C THR A 124 2.84 -10.67 -21.77
N ASP A 125 2.28 -11.81 -22.14
CA ASP A 125 1.51 -12.67 -21.25
C ASP A 125 2.36 -13.84 -20.68
N ASN A 126 3.63 -13.95 -21.10
CA ASN A 126 4.60 -14.92 -20.61
C ASN A 126 6.01 -14.34 -20.70
N GLY A 127 6.35 -13.45 -19.77
CA GLY A 127 7.64 -12.78 -19.73
C GLY A 127 7.97 -12.21 -18.37
N SER A 128 9.21 -11.79 -18.19
CA SER A 128 9.67 -11.22 -16.93
C SER A 128 10.94 -10.39 -17.11
N LEU A 129 11.21 -9.53 -16.14
CA LEU A 129 12.47 -8.83 -15.98
C LEU A 129 13.12 -9.26 -14.67
N LYS A 130 14.31 -9.85 -14.76
CA LYS A 130 15.14 -10.20 -13.60
C LYS A 130 16.44 -9.40 -13.65
N PHE A 131 16.74 -8.70 -12.55
CA PHE A 131 17.91 -7.85 -12.44
C PHE A 131 18.89 -8.38 -11.40
N TYR A 132 20.17 -8.37 -11.75
CA TYR A 132 21.31 -8.62 -10.88
C TYR A 132 22.31 -7.47 -10.98
N GLY A 133 23.10 -7.31 -9.95
CA GLY A 133 24.17 -6.34 -9.88
C GLY A 133 24.07 -5.47 -8.63
N ASP A 134 25.15 -4.75 -8.35
CA ASP A 134 25.32 -3.92 -7.15
C ASP A 134 25.20 -2.41 -7.44
N LYS A 135 24.57 -2.05 -8.55
CA LYS A 135 24.43 -0.67 -9.01
C LYS A 135 22.97 -0.25 -8.99
N ARG A 136 22.72 0.99 -8.58
CA ARG A 136 21.41 1.61 -8.73
C ARG A 136 21.01 1.71 -10.19
N PHE A 137 19.74 1.53 -10.48
CA PHE A 137 19.20 1.61 -11.83
C PHE A 137 17.76 2.10 -11.83
N GLN A 138 17.31 2.55 -12.99
CA GLN A 138 15.94 3.02 -13.22
C GLN A 138 15.23 2.09 -14.21
N VAL A 139 14.04 1.66 -13.85
CA VAL A 139 13.05 1.10 -14.80
C VAL A 139 12.01 2.19 -15.05
N LEU A 140 11.99 2.72 -16.26
CA LEU A 140 10.93 3.60 -16.73
C LEU A 140 9.85 2.74 -17.39
N LEU A 141 8.73 2.56 -16.72
CA LEU A 141 7.56 1.87 -17.27
C LEU A 141 6.81 2.84 -18.19
N ASN A 142 6.79 2.52 -19.48
CA ASN A 142 6.22 3.36 -20.54
C ASN A 142 5.17 2.60 -21.35
N GLY A 143 4.04 2.28 -20.72
CA GLY A 143 3.00 1.46 -21.31
C GLY A 143 3.41 -0.02 -21.35
N ALA A 144 3.98 -0.54 -20.26
CA ALA A 144 4.42 -1.91 -20.14
C ALA A 144 3.34 -2.78 -19.47
N GLU A 145 3.00 -3.89 -20.10
CA GLU A 145 2.14 -4.93 -19.52
C GLU A 145 2.92 -6.26 -19.48
N ILE A 146 3.26 -6.72 -18.27
CA ILE A 146 4.07 -7.92 -18.08
C ILE A 146 3.33 -8.91 -17.19
N THR A 147 3.01 -10.08 -17.71
CA THR A 147 2.53 -11.23 -16.94
C THR A 147 3.58 -12.32 -16.96
N ASN A 148 3.94 -12.82 -15.78
CA ASN A 148 4.79 -13.99 -15.62
C ASN A 148 4.00 -15.14 -14.97
N PRO A 149 3.56 -16.15 -15.72
CA PRO A 149 2.79 -17.25 -15.15
C PRO A 149 3.54 -18.10 -14.12
N ASN A 150 4.88 -18.01 -14.09
CA ASN A 150 5.73 -18.90 -13.30
C ASN A 150 6.64 -18.15 -12.30
N GLY A 151 6.28 -16.92 -11.94
CA GLY A 151 7.06 -16.14 -10.97
C GLY A 151 6.74 -14.65 -10.96
N ALA A 152 7.67 -13.86 -10.43
CA ALA A 152 7.57 -12.42 -10.41
C ALA A 152 7.60 -11.81 -11.84
N ALA A 153 6.80 -10.78 -12.07
CA ALA A 153 6.89 -10.01 -13.32
C ALA A 153 8.18 -9.19 -13.38
N ILE A 154 8.56 -8.56 -12.25
CA ILE A 154 9.86 -7.89 -12.07
C ILE A 154 10.50 -8.38 -10.78
N ASN A 155 11.74 -8.87 -10.87
CA ASN A 155 12.51 -9.41 -9.76
C ASN A 155 13.90 -8.78 -9.72
N ASN A 156 14.19 -7.93 -8.73
CA ASN A 156 15.51 -7.36 -8.51
C ASN A 156 16.21 -8.07 -7.35
N GLN A 157 17.33 -8.73 -7.67
CA GLN A 157 18.22 -9.40 -6.72
C GLN A 157 19.40 -8.51 -6.27
N GLY A 158 19.41 -7.24 -6.68
CA GLY A 158 20.43 -6.27 -6.28
C GLY A 158 20.00 -5.46 -5.06
N GLY A 159 20.93 -5.28 -4.09
CA GLY A 159 20.67 -4.54 -2.85
C GLY A 159 20.85 -3.02 -2.96
N LYS A 160 20.76 -2.42 -4.16
CA LYS A 160 20.85 -0.97 -4.36
C LYS A 160 19.55 -0.39 -4.85
N THR A 161 19.43 0.94 -4.79
CA THR A 161 18.21 1.67 -5.15
C THR A 161 17.68 1.26 -6.52
N PHE A 162 16.50 0.75 -6.51
CA PHE A 162 15.68 0.43 -7.67
C PHE A 162 14.61 1.51 -7.86
N TYR A 163 14.82 2.40 -8.85
CA TYR A 163 13.84 3.41 -9.19
C TYR A 163 12.81 2.84 -10.18
N VAL A 164 11.55 2.83 -9.78
CA VAL A 164 10.40 2.52 -10.64
C VAL A 164 9.74 3.83 -11.02
N VAL A 165 10.00 4.29 -12.23
CA VAL A 165 9.46 5.54 -12.75
C VAL A 165 8.30 5.24 -13.68
N LEU A 166 7.15 5.86 -13.43
CA LEU A 166 5.96 5.71 -14.26
C LEU A 166 5.93 6.88 -15.26
N ALA A 167 6.08 6.57 -16.54
CA ALA A 167 6.08 7.60 -17.58
C ALA A 167 4.73 8.33 -17.61
N ASP A 168 4.78 9.63 -17.82
CA ASP A 168 3.62 10.50 -17.77
C ASP A 168 2.50 10.04 -18.72
N GLY A 169 1.28 9.97 -18.18
CA GLY A 169 0.09 9.60 -18.94
C GLY A 169 0.03 8.13 -19.38
N THR A 170 0.97 7.28 -18.93
CA THR A 170 0.95 5.85 -19.27
C THR A 170 0.26 5.02 -18.20
N VAL A 171 -0.35 3.92 -18.64
CA VAL A 171 -0.88 2.85 -17.79
C VAL A 171 0.01 1.64 -17.96
N ASN A 172 0.47 1.08 -16.83
CA ASN A 172 1.35 -0.06 -16.77
C ASN A 172 0.72 -1.17 -15.93
N ARG A 173 1.02 -2.43 -16.27
CA ARG A 173 0.49 -3.59 -15.56
C ARG A 173 1.57 -4.63 -15.32
N LEU A 174 1.64 -5.12 -14.09
CA LEU A 174 2.48 -6.24 -13.69
C LEU A 174 1.60 -7.32 -13.06
N GLN A 175 1.83 -8.58 -13.43
CA GLN A 175 1.10 -9.72 -12.87
C GLN A 175 2.04 -10.90 -12.68
N ASP A 176 1.98 -11.53 -11.51
CA ASP A 176 2.66 -12.80 -11.22
C ASP A 176 1.80 -14.02 -11.60
N GLY A 177 2.36 -15.20 -11.43
CA GLY A 177 1.66 -16.47 -11.55
C GLY A 177 1.36 -17.10 -10.20
N GLU A 178 0.42 -18.04 -10.17
CA GLU A 178 0.07 -18.81 -8.96
C GLU A 178 1.24 -19.66 -8.45
N ASN A 179 2.03 -20.21 -9.37
CA ASN A 179 3.13 -21.12 -9.05
C ASN A 179 4.47 -20.47 -9.43
N TYR A 180 5.31 -20.26 -8.45
CA TYR A 180 6.64 -19.73 -8.66
C TYR A 180 7.66 -20.84 -8.90
N THR A 181 8.36 -20.75 -10.04
CA THR A 181 9.56 -21.56 -10.25
C THR A 181 10.68 -21.00 -9.40
N MET A 182 10.98 -21.69 -8.31
CA MET A 182 12.06 -21.27 -7.41
C MET A 182 13.42 -21.54 -8.04
N VAL A 183 14.33 -20.61 -7.84
CA VAL A 183 15.76 -20.73 -8.18
C VAL A 183 16.53 -20.69 -6.86
N ASP A 184 17.47 -21.60 -6.68
CA ASP A 184 18.27 -21.66 -5.46
C ASP A 184 19.00 -20.33 -5.22
N GLU A 185 19.03 -19.89 -3.96
CA GLU A 185 19.64 -18.64 -3.51
C GLU A 185 18.97 -17.35 -4.03
N GLU A 186 17.79 -17.44 -4.65
CA GLU A 186 17.03 -16.27 -5.09
C GLU A 186 15.75 -16.09 -4.29
N ASP A 187 15.52 -14.88 -3.86
CA ASP A 187 14.23 -14.48 -3.32
C ASP A 187 13.27 -14.06 -4.46
N GLN A 188 12.04 -14.58 -4.40
CA GLN A 188 10.95 -14.20 -5.27
C GLN A 188 9.69 -14.07 -4.40
N LYS A 189 9.47 -12.90 -3.83
CA LYS A 189 8.49 -12.73 -2.74
C LYS A 189 7.23 -11.94 -3.15
N ALA A 190 7.20 -11.39 -4.39
CA ALA A 190 6.10 -10.55 -4.87
C ALA A 190 6.08 -10.48 -6.41
N ALA A 191 4.97 -10.00 -6.99
CA ALA A 191 4.87 -9.71 -8.42
C ALA A 191 5.88 -8.65 -8.87
N LEU A 192 6.14 -7.64 -8.03
CA LEU A 192 7.27 -6.72 -8.11
C LEU A 192 8.08 -6.86 -6.83
N PHE A 193 9.26 -7.44 -6.94
CA PHE A 193 10.15 -7.69 -5.80
C PHE A 193 11.51 -7.01 -5.96
N SER A 194 12.10 -6.57 -4.85
CA SER A 194 13.46 -6.04 -4.78
C SER A 194 14.13 -6.41 -3.45
N GLU A 195 15.37 -6.89 -3.51
CA GLU A 195 16.26 -7.00 -2.34
C GLU A 195 16.63 -5.62 -1.78
N GLY A 196 16.86 -4.62 -2.65
CA GLY A 196 17.15 -3.25 -2.26
C GLY A 196 15.90 -2.37 -2.26
N GLN A 197 16.07 -1.13 -1.81
CA GLN A 197 14.99 -0.16 -1.72
C GLN A 197 14.31 0.11 -3.06
N ILE A 198 13.00 0.33 -3.02
CA ILE A 198 12.20 0.74 -4.17
C ILE A 198 11.76 2.19 -4.01
N VAL A 199 12.03 3.01 -5.02
CA VAL A 199 11.54 4.39 -5.08
C VAL A 199 10.62 4.55 -6.27
N PHE A 200 9.34 4.84 -6.01
CA PHE A 200 8.34 5.15 -7.03
C PHE A 200 8.30 6.63 -7.32
N SER A 201 8.31 7.02 -8.60
CA SER A 201 8.19 8.41 -9.06
C SER A 201 7.55 8.51 -10.46
N GLY A 202 7.34 9.73 -10.96
CA GLY A 202 6.66 10.01 -12.24
C GLY A 202 5.16 10.22 -12.07
N HIS A 203 4.43 10.41 -13.20
CA HIS A 203 2.99 10.77 -13.19
C HIS A 203 2.13 9.78 -13.97
N GLY A 204 2.59 8.54 -14.10
CA GLY A 204 1.83 7.45 -14.71
C GLY A 204 1.06 6.62 -13.69
N GLU A 205 0.52 5.52 -14.19
CA GLU A 205 -0.26 4.55 -13.42
C GLU A 205 0.39 3.16 -13.47
N LEU A 206 0.38 2.45 -12.32
CA LEU A 206 0.82 1.07 -12.19
C LEU A 206 -0.26 0.23 -11.53
N SER A 207 -0.72 -0.81 -12.23
CA SER A 207 -1.57 -1.87 -11.69
C SER A 207 -0.73 -3.12 -11.42
N VAL A 208 -0.78 -3.64 -10.21
CA VAL A 208 -0.11 -4.89 -9.81
C VAL A 208 -1.15 -5.92 -9.39
N ILE A 209 -1.16 -7.07 -10.04
CA ILE A 209 -2.03 -8.20 -9.72
C ILE A 209 -1.15 -9.33 -9.23
N ALA A 210 -1.37 -9.74 -7.99
CA ALA A 210 -0.61 -10.79 -7.34
C ALA A 210 -1.52 -11.95 -6.94
N VAL A 211 -1.27 -13.10 -7.53
CA VAL A 211 -2.07 -14.32 -7.30
C VAL A 211 -1.26 -15.43 -6.62
N GLY A 212 0.06 -15.41 -6.73
CA GLY A 212 0.94 -16.43 -6.12
C GLY A 212 1.70 -15.95 -4.89
N ARG A 213 2.08 -14.69 -4.85
CA ARG A 213 2.86 -14.11 -3.75
C ARG A 213 2.31 -12.72 -3.36
N GLY A 214 3.15 -11.85 -2.78
CA GLY A 214 2.78 -10.46 -2.49
C GLY A 214 2.66 -9.59 -3.74
N GLY A 215 2.02 -8.43 -3.61
CA GLY A 215 1.91 -7.47 -4.72
C GLY A 215 3.25 -6.78 -5.00
N ILE A 216 3.65 -5.88 -4.14
CA ILE A 216 4.92 -5.15 -4.19
C ILE A 216 5.67 -5.42 -2.88
N ARG A 217 6.95 -5.80 -3.00
CA ARG A 217 7.78 -6.03 -1.82
C ARG A 217 9.21 -5.58 -2.01
N SER A 218 9.73 -4.90 -0.98
CA SER A 218 11.16 -4.65 -0.79
C SER A 218 11.64 -5.33 0.48
N ASP A 219 12.83 -5.92 0.46
CA ASP A 219 13.50 -6.37 1.68
C ASP A 219 14.27 -5.25 2.40
N ASP A 220 14.30 -4.06 1.79
CA ASP A 220 14.74 -2.79 2.34
C ASP A 220 13.49 -1.88 2.53
N TYR A 221 13.55 -0.59 2.28
CA TYR A 221 12.38 0.30 2.37
C TYR A 221 11.72 0.59 1.02
N ILE A 222 10.50 1.14 1.09
CA ILE A 222 9.77 1.65 -0.07
C ILE A 222 9.47 3.13 0.14
N ARG A 223 9.80 3.97 -0.87
CA ARG A 223 9.40 5.37 -0.92
C ARG A 223 8.47 5.64 -2.09
N ILE A 224 7.37 6.32 -1.83
CA ILE A 224 6.36 6.69 -2.81
C ILE A 224 6.35 8.22 -2.89
N ARG A 225 6.82 8.75 -4.02
CA ARG A 225 6.91 10.19 -4.27
C ARG A 225 5.59 10.73 -4.85
N PRO A 226 5.36 12.05 -4.82
CA PRO A 226 4.20 12.69 -5.43
C PRO A 226 3.98 12.31 -6.90
N GLY A 227 2.73 12.37 -7.35
CA GLY A 227 2.34 12.19 -8.74
C GLY A 227 2.02 10.77 -9.17
N VAL A 228 2.56 9.71 -8.53
CA VAL A 228 2.32 8.32 -8.93
C VAL A 228 0.93 7.83 -8.56
N ARG A 229 0.40 6.88 -9.36
CA ARG A 229 -0.82 6.13 -9.05
C ARG A 229 -0.50 4.65 -9.04
N ILE A 230 -0.72 3.98 -7.91
CA ILE A 230 -0.43 2.57 -7.73
C ILE A 230 -1.69 1.85 -7.26
N TYR A 231 -2.08 0.81 -7.98
CA TYR A 231 -3.20 -0.07 -7.65
C TYR A 231 -2.66 -1.48 -7.45
N VAL A 232 -2.93 -2.07 -6.30
CA VAL A 232 -2.50 -3.44 -5.99
C VAL A 232 -3.70 -4.31 -5.66
N ASN A 233 -3.81 -5.44 -6.33
CA ASN A 233 -4.75 -6.49 -5.98
C ASN A 233 -3.95 -7.76 -5.67
N SER A 234 -3.95 -8.20 -4.41
CA SER A 234 -3.22 -9.40 -3.97
C SER A 234 -4.16 -10.40 -3.33
N SER A 235 -4.29 -11.58 -3.93
CA SER A 235 -5.12 -12.66 -3.41
C SER A 235 -4.35 -13.68 -2.56
N ALA A 236 -3.03 -13.65 -2.59
CA ALA A 236 -2.21 -14.63 -1.87
C ALA A 236 -1.62 -14.09 -0.55
N LEU A 237 -0.85 -13.01 -0.62
CA LEU A 237 -0.11 -12.45 0.52
C LEU A 237 -0.30 -10.93 0.63
N ASP A 238 0.65 -10.23 1.31
CA ASP A 238 0.58 -8.79 1.55
C ASP A 238 0.53 -7.99 0.23
N GLY A 239 -0.24 -6.89 0.21
CA GLY A 239 -0.35 -6.04 -0.97
C GLY A 239 0.91 -5.21 -1.22
N LEU A 240 1.32 -4.40 -0.24
CA LEU A 240 2.54 -3.60 -0.24
C LEU A 240 3.33 -3.92 1.04
N ARG A 241 4.58 -4.37 0.90
CA ARG A 241 5.42 -4.72 2.05
C ARG A 241 6.84 -4.20 1.90
N ALA A 242 7.35 -3.61 2.97
CA ALA A 242 8.77 -3.30 3.13
C ALA A 242 9.29 -3.82 4.48
N ASN A 243 10.53 -4.31 4.52
CA ASN A 243 11.11 -4.79 5.76
C ASN A 243 11.63 -3.62 6.61
N ASP A 244 12.24 -2.60 6.01
CA ASP A 244 12.92 -1.53 6.76
C ASP A 244 12.11 -0.23 6.87
N GLY A 245 11.01 -0.11 6.13
CA GLY A 245 10.10 1.02 6.30
C GLY A 245 9.35 1.42 5.04
N ILE A 246 8.34 2.28 5.22
CA ILE A 246 7.54 2.84 4.13
C ILE A 246 7.42 4.35 4.31
N ILE A 247 7.79 5.11 3.28
CA ILE A 247 7.64 6.56 3.23
C ILE A 247 6.67 6.91 2.10
N VAL A 248 5.60 7.62 2.42
CA VAL A 248 4.63 8.12 1.44
C VAL A 248 4.65 9.65 1.49
N ASP A 249 5.24 10.27 0.47
CA ASP A 249 5.31 11.73 0.34
C ASP A 249 4.12 12.28 -0.44
N GLY A 250 3.49 11.44 -1.28
CA GLY A 250 2.37 11.85 -2.12
C GLY A 250 1.82 10.71 -2.95
N GLY A 251 1.14 11.07 -4.05
CA GLY A 251 0.54 10.14 -4.99
C GLY A 251 -0.72 9.45 -4.45
N VAL A 252 -1.15 8.43 -5.17
CA VAL A 252 -2.33 7.63 -4.84
C VAL A 252 -1.97 6.16 -4.82
N VAL A 253 -2.23 5.52 -3.69
CA VAL A 253 -2.01 4.07 -3.51
C VAL A 253 -3.31 3.44 -3.05
N ASN A 254 -3.85 2.54 -3.85
CA ASN A 254 -5.04 1.77 -3.55
C ASN A 254 -4.70 0.28 -3.53
N ILE A 255 -5.05 -0.40 -2.46
CA ILE A 255 -4.69 -1.80 -2.23
C ILE A 255 -5.92 -2.60 -1.84
N VAL A 256 -6.08 -3.76 -2.45
CA VAL A 256 -7.04 -4.78 -2.03
C VAL A 256 -6.27 -6.08 -1.78
N THR A 257 -6.52 -6.70 -0.63
CA THR A 257 -5.97 -8.02 -0.31
C THR A 257 -7.06 -8.96 0.20
N THR A 258 -6.99 -10.22 -0.23
CA THR A 258 -7.94 -11.27 0.16
C THR A 258 -7.27 -12.51 0.78
N GLY A 259 -5.93 -12.52 0.79
CA GLY A 259 -5.16 -13.64 1.34
C GLY A 259 -5.35 -13.82 2.84
N VAL A 260 -5.41 -15.07 3.30
CA VAL A 260 -5.57 -15.43 4.72
C VAL A 260 -4.31 -15.01 5.50
N GLY A 261 -4.47 -14.21 6.55
CA GLY A 261 -3.39 -13.65 7.36
C GLY A 261 -2.62 -12.51 6.68
N ALA A 262 -3.01 -12.11 5.45
CA ALA A 262 -2.36 -11.05 4.70
C ALA A 262 -2.58 -9.65 5.31
N LYS A 263 -1.73 -8.70 4.90
CA LYS A 263 -1.88 -7.27 5.22
C LYS A 263 -2.01 -6.48 3.91
N GLY A 264 -2.89 -5.47 3.89
CA GLY A 264 -2.94 -4.53 2.79
C GLY A 264 -1.59 -3.83 2.62
N VAL A 265 -1.19 -3.12 3.66
CA VAL A 265 0.15 -2.49 3.78
C VAL A 265 0.86 -3.08 4.98
N ARG A 266 2.14 -3.43 4.83
CA ARG A 266 2.99 -3.91 5.92
C ARG A 266 4.35 -3.24 5.94
N SER A 267 4.63 -2.50 7.01
CA SER A 267 5.95 -1.95 7.30
C SER A 267 6.60 -2.71 8.44
N GLY A 268 7.77 -3.30 8.21
CA GLY A 268 8.61 -3.90 9.26
C GLY A 268 9.39 -2.85 10.03
N GLY A 269 9.81 -1.77 9.36
CA GLY A 269 10.42 -0.60 9.96
C GLY A 269 9.45 0.56 10.12
N GLU A 270 10.00 1.78 10.23
CA GLU A 270 9.21 3.00 10.40
C GLU A 270 8.28 3.25 9.21
N MET A 271 7.06 3.70 9.51
CA MET A 271 6.13 4.17 8.49
C MET A 271 5.89 5.67 8.64
N LYS A 272 6.14 6.43 7.56
CA LYS A 272 5.96 7.87 7.54
C LYS A 272 5.06 8.28 6.37
N VAL A 273 3.98 9.00 6.67
CA VAL A 273 3.07 9.53 5.64
C VAL A 273 3.09 11.05 5.73
N ASN A 274 3.64 11.69 4.70
CA ASN A 274 3.79 13.13 4.58
C ASN A 274 2.73 13.76 3.68
N GLY A 275 1.96 12.95 2.94
CA GLY A 275 0.95 13.41 2.00
C GLY A 275 0.32 12.27 1.20
N GLY A 276 -0.42 12.63 0.16
CA GLY A 276 -1.04 11.69 -0.77
C GLY A 276 -2.30 11.00 -0.26
N ARG A 277 -2.68 9.94 -0.94
CA ARG A 277 -3.84 9.13 -0.60
C ARG A 277 -3.45 7.66 -0.52
N LEU A 278 -3.61 7.07 0.65
CA LEU A 278 -3.35 5.66 0.90
C LEU A 278 -4.63 4.97 1.37
N ILE A 279 -5.15 4.07 0.55
CA ILE A 279 -6.34 3.28 0.86
C ILE A 279 -5.98 1.81 0.80
N ALA A 280 -6.32 1.05 1.84
CA ALA A 280 -6.21 -0.39 1.81
C ALA A 280 -7.48 -1.07 2.34
N VAL A 281 -7.97 -2.04 1.59
CA VAL A 281 -9.03 -2.94 2.00
C VAL A 281 -8.45 -4.34 2.14
N ASN A 282 -8.62 -4.95 3.29
CA ASN A 282 -8.25 -6.33 3.54
C ASN A 282 -9.50 -7.17 3.82
N ASP A 283 -9.77 -8.13 2.95
CA ASP A 283 -10.90 -9.05 3.04
C ASP A 283 -10.47 -10.47 3.43
N GLY A 284 -9.18 -10.65 3.77
CA GLY A 284 -8.65 -11.93 4.23
C GLY A 284 -8.99 -12.20 5.69
N ASP A 285 -9.18 -13.48 6.03
CA ASP A 285 -9.43 -13.92 7.39
C ASP A 285 -8.14 -14.05 8.22
N THR A 286 -8.28 -14.15 9.53
CA THR A 286 -7.21 -14.54 10.44
C THR A 286 -6.69 -15.94 10.06
N ARG A 287 -5.38 -16.07 9.86
CA ARG A 287 -4.74 -17.38 9.70
C ARG A 287 -4.57 -18.06 11.04
N VAL A 288 -5.03 -19.28 11.14
CA VAL A 288 -4.86 -20.16 12.31
C VAL A 288 -3.75 -21.17 12.00
N GLU A 289 -2.67 -21.14 12.75
CA GLU A 289 -1.59 -22.13 12.67
C GLU A 289 -1.96 -23.31 13.56
N THR A 290 -2.28 -24.44 12.95
CA THR A 290 -2.79 -25.63 13.68
C THR A 290 -1.77 -26.28 14.59
N ASP A 291 -0.49 -26.18 14.26
CA ASP A 291 0.59 -26.89 14.97
C ASP A 291 1.15 -26.08 16.15
N GLU A 292 1.00 -24.77 16.15
CA GLU A 292 1.57 -23.87 17.17
C GLU A 292 0.52 -23.21 18.07
N ASN A 293 -0.77 -23.46 17.84
CA ASN A 293 -1.88 -22.78 18.49
C ASN A 293 -1.76 -21.24 18.40
N ASP A 294 -1.09 -20.75 17.37
CA ASP A 294 -0.90 -19.34 17.09
C ASP A 294 -1.86 -18.85 15.99
N THR A 295 -2.11 -17.57 15.96
CA THR A 295 -3.02 -16.97 15.00
C THR A 295 -2.43 -15.66 14.46
N THR A 296 -2.35 -15.54 13.14
CA THR A 296 -1.94 -14.33 12.46
C THR A 296 -3.15 -13.54 12.00
N ALA A 297 -3.48 -12.44 12.70
CA ALA A 297 -4.59 -11.57 12.31
C ALA A 297 -4.31 -10.89 10.98
N CYS A 298 -5.30 -10.81 10.11
CA CYS A 298 -5.28 -9.95 8.94
C CYS A 298 -5.37 -8.47 9.35
N ALA A 299 -4.90 -7.55 8.48
CA ALA A 299 -4.99 -6.11 8.72
C ALA A 299 -4.96 -5.33 7.40
N ALA A 300 -5.68 -4.21 7.33
CA ALA A 300 -5.54 -3.32 6.20
C ALA A 300 -4.20 -2.56 6.25
N LEU A 301 -3.78 -2.15 7.45
CA LEU A 301 -2.46 -1.56 7.70
C LEU A 301 -1.80 -2.23 8.91
N TYR A 302 -0.53 -2.59 8.75
CA TYR A 302 0.33 -3.13 9.80
C TYR A 302 1.66 -2.39 9.85
N CYS A 303 2.07 -1.95 11.04
CA CYS A 303 3.37 -1.31 11.27
C CYS A 303 4.05 -1.91 12.49
N ASP A 304 5.30 -2.36 12.31
CA ASP A 304 6.06 -3.04 13.37
C ASP A 304 6.78 -2.07 14.32
N THR A 305 7.03 -0.83 13.88
CA THR A 305 7.74 0.17 14.68
C THR A 305 6.94 1.47 14.78
N LEU A 306 7.58 2.62 14.71
CA LEU A 306 6.94 3.93 14.76
C LEU A 306 6.13 4.20 13.48
N MET A 307 4.89 4.64 13.64
CA MET A 307 4.09 5.22 12.57
C MET A 307 3.87 6.70 12.80
N THR A 308 4.18 7.52 11.79
CA THR A 308 3.96 8.97 11.81
C THR A 308 3.10 9.40 10.62
N VAL A 309 2.03 10.14 10.89
CA VAL A 309 1.16 10.73 9.86
C VAL A 309 1.20 12.26 10.00
N ASN A 310 1.80 12.92 9.02
CA ASN A 310 1.93 14.38 8.99
C ASN A 310 0.84 15.03 8.13
N ALA A 311 0.39 14.36 7.08
CA ALA A 311 -0.66 14.83 6.18
C ALA A 311 -1.22 13.66 5.36
N GLY A 312 -2.14 13.94 4.43
CA GLY A 312 -2.70 12.98 3.49
C GLY A 312 -4.06 12.41 3.92
N ILE A 313 -4.59 11.54 3.07
CA ILE A 313 -5.87 10.86 3.28
C ILE A 313 -5.61 9.36 3.40
N LEU A 314 -5.84 8.82 4.59
CA LEU A 314 -5.59 7.42 4.91
C LEU A 314 -6.91 6.73 5.24
N LYS A 315 -7.24 5.66 4.51
CA LYS A 315 -8.45 4.87 4.75
C LYS A 315 -8.11 3.38 4.77
N PHE A 316 -8.39 2.73 5.88
CA PHE A 316 -8.08 1.32 6.10
C PHE A 316 -9.33 0.55 6.53
N LYS A 317 -9.67 -0.51 5.79
CA LYS A 317 -10.83 -1.36 6.10
C LYS A 317 -10.42 -2.82 6.13
N ALA A 318 -10.78 -3.51 7.22
CA ALA A 318 -10.66 -4.96 7.33
C ALA A 318 -12.05 -5.59 7.48
N THR A 319 -12.39 -6.53 6.59
CA THR A 319 -13.70 -7.17 6.51
C THR A 319 -13.66 -8.64 6.92
N GLY A 320 -12.50 -9.28 6.90
CA GLY A 320 -12.33 -10.66 7.29
C GLY A 320 -12.34 -10.89 8.80
N ASP A 321 -12.43 -12.16 9.21
CA ASP A 321 -12.46 -12.57 10.62
C ASP A 321 -11.25 -12.04 11.40
N GLY A 322 -11.52 -11.43 12.55
CA GLY A 322 -10.48 -10.89 13.44
C GLY A 322 -9.68 -9.73 12.87
N GLY A 323 -10.07 -9.23 11.68
CA GLY A 323 -9.37 -8.21 10.92
C GLY A 323 -9.18 -6.90 11.68
N LYS A 324 -8.12 -6.18 11.35
CA LYS A 324 -7.79 -4.88 11.93
C LYS A 324 -7.65 -3.82 10.84
N GLY A 325 -8.31 -2.67 11.03
CA GLY A 325 -8.06 -1.52 10.19
C GLY A 325 -6.60 -1.09 10.28
N LEU A 326 -6.11 -0.81 11.49
CA LEU A 326 -4.71 -0.62 11.83
C LEU A 326 -4.28 -1.61 12.93
N ASN A 327 -3.12 -2.23 12.76
CA ASN A 327 -2.42 -2.97 13.80
C ASN A 327 -0.98 -2.45 13.91
N ALA A 328 -0.71 -1.57 14.87
CA ALA A 328 0.61 -1.03 15.14
C ALA A 328 1.22 -1.70 16.37
N LYS A 329 2.47 -2.14 16.26
CA LYS A 329 3.19 -2.83 17.34
C LYS A 329 3.86 -1.87 18.31
N HIS A 330 4.09 -0.64 17.87
CA HIS A 330 4.70 0.41 18.68
C HIS A 330 3.88 1.70 18.63
N ASN A 331 4.54 2.84 18.70
CA ASN A 331 3.88 4.13 18.81
C ASN A 331 3.27 4.60 17.48
N VAL A 332 2.16 5.34 17.59
CA VAL A 332 1.53 6.05 16.47
C VAL A 332 1.43 7.53 16.81
N ILE A 333 1.87 8.38 15.88
CA ILE A 333 1.82 9.84 16.01
C ILE A 333 1.07 10.42 14.81
N ILE A 334 0.02 11.19 15.05
CA ILE A 334 -0.73 11.88 14.00
C ILE A 334 -0.63 13.40 14.28
N THR A 335 0.03 14.10 13.35
CA THR A 335 0.18 15.57 13.43
C THR A 335 -0.66 16.30 12.38
N GLY A 336 -1.28 15.56 11.45
CA GLY A 336 -2.15 16.11 10.40
C GLY A 336 -2.81 15.04 9.54
N GLY A 337 -3.54 15.50 8.51
CA GLY A 337 -4.23 14.62 7.58
C GLY A 337 -5.57 14.07 8.07
N SER A 338 -6.13 13.13 7.33
CA SER A 338 -7.36 12.42 7.67
C SER A 338 -7.07 10.92 7.78
N PHE A 339 -7.25 10.36 8.95
CA PHE A 339 -7.01 8.95 9.23
C PHE A 339 -8.33 8.25 9.59
N GLN A 340 -8.67 7.20 8.84
CA GLN A 340 -9.86 6.40 9.07
C GLN A 340 -9.49 4.92 9.07
N ALA A 341 -9.92 4.18 10.10
CA ALA A 341 -9.67 2.74 10.20
C ALA A 341 -10.91 2.00 10.71
N VAL A 342 -11.35 1.00 9.95
CA VAL A 342 -12.62 0.31 10.14
C VAL A 342 -12.39 -1.21 10.14
N ALA A 343 -13.08 -1.91 11.05
CA ALA A 343 -13.13 -3.37 11.07
C ALA A 343 -14.59 -3.85 11.15
N THR A 344 -15.04 -4.54 10.10
CA THR A 344 -16.41 -5.07 9.99
C THR A 344 -16.49 -6.60 10.06
N GLY A 345 -15.36 -7.29 10.14
CA GLY A 345 -15.25 -8.74 10.15
C GLY A 345 -15.87 -9.42 11.37
N THR A 346 -15.94 -10.75 11.28
CA THR A 346 -16.43 -11.61 12.38
C THR A 346 -15.43 -11.69 13.54
N ARG A 347 -15.82 -12.36 14.61
CA ARG A 347 -15.03 -12.56 15.84
C ARG A 347 -14.90 -14.05 16.16
N GLU A 348 -14.57 -14.85 15.20
CA GLU A 348 -14.45 -16.29 15.41
C GLU A 348 -13.08 -16.65 16.03
N ASN A 349 -12.01 -16.26 15.39
CA ASN A 349 -10.64 -16.56 15.81
C ASN A 349 -9.99 -15.41 16.59
N LYS A 350 -10.21 -14.17 16.19
CA LYS A 350 -9.69 -12.97 16.88
C LYS A 350 -10.75 -11.87 16.96
N LYS A 351 -10.54 -10.92 17.88
CA LYS A 351 -11.40 -9.73 17.98
C LYS A 351 -11.07 -8.76 16.84
N PRO A 352 -12.03 -8.40 15.97
CA PRO A 352 -11.80 -7.32 15.01
C PRO A 352 -11.59 -6.00 15.75
N LYS A 353 -10.70 -5.13 15.26
CA LYS A 353 -10.44 -3.80 15.83
C LYS A 353 -10.33 -2.79 14.70
N GLY A 354 -10.96 -1.62 14.85
CA GLY A 354 -10.68 -0.51 13.95
C GLY A 354 -9.20 -0.14 14.03
N VAL A 355 -8.73 0.13 15.25
CA VAL A 355 -7.31 0.43 15.53
C VAL A 355 -6.85 -0.35 16.76
N LYS A 356 -5.70 -1.01 16.63
CA LYS A 356 -4.95 -1.60 17.73
C LYS A 356 -3.52 -1.05 17.71
N ILE A 357 -3.10 -0.49 18.86
CA ILE A 357 -1.76 0.07 19.07
C ILE A 357 -1.19 -0.54 20.33
N ASP A 358 -0.06 -1.28 20.21
CA ASP A 358 0.59 -1.88 21.37
C ASP A 358 1.45 -0.86 22.16
N GLY A 359 1.87 0.27 21.53
CA GLY A 359 2.57 1.37 22.15
C GLY A 359 1.65 2.56 22.51
N ASN A 360 2.22 3.76 22.46
CA ASN A 360 1.52 5.02 22.73
C ASN A 360 0.85 5.53 21.44
N PHE A 361 -0.27 6.24 21.63
CA PHE A 361 -0.94 6.97 20.56
C PHE A 361 -0.98 8.47 20.89
N ALA A 362 -0.42 9.29 20.00
CA ALA A 362 -0.45 10.73 20.12
C ALA A 362 -1.14 11.36 18.90
N ILE A 363 -2.07 12.27 19.13
CA ILE A 363 -2.71 13.07 18.08
C ILE A 363 -2.65 14.55 18.43
N SER A 364 -2.07 15.34 17.55
CA SER A 364 -1.92 16.79 17.69
C SER A 364 -2.40 17.57 16.48
N GLY A 365 -2.85 16.91 15.42
CA GLY A 365 -3.38 17.51 14.21
C GLY A 365 -4.26 16.54 13.44
N GLY A 366 -5.04 17.06 12.50
CA GLY A 366 -5.84 16.28 11.58
C GLY A 366 -7.16 15.75 12.14
N TYR A 367 -7.69 14.75 11.47
CA TYR A 367 -8.93 14.05 11.78
C TYR A 367 -8.66 12.56 11.95
N PHE A 368 -9.17 11.98 13.02
CA PHE A 368 -9.07 10.54 13.28
C PHE A 368 -10.46 9.95 13.49
N TYR A 369 -10.73 8.87 12.77
CA TYR A 369 -11.96 8.08 12.89
C TYR A 369 -11.62 6.59 12.97
N THR A 370 -12.24 5.89 13.90
CA THR A 370 -12.16 4.43 13.96
C THR A 370 -13.49 3.80 14.33
N TYR A 371 -13.74 2.63 13.78
CA TYR A 371 -14.95 1.85 14.00
C TYR A 371 -14.62 0.36 14.07
N SER A 372 -15.35 -0.37 14.90
CA SER A 372 -15.32 -1.83 14.93
C SER A 372 -16.71 -2.41 15.18
N ARG A 373 -17.13 -3.31 14.31
CA ARG A 373 -18.46 -3.94 14.37
C ARG A 373 -18.67 -4.83 15.60
N ARG A 374 -17.67 -5.59 16.00
CA ARG A 374 -17.79 -6.70 16.95
C ARG A 374 -16.94 -6.55 18.21
N SER A 375 -16.27 -5.43 18.38
CA SER A 375 -15.32 -5.22 19.47
C SER A 375 -15.12 -3.71 19.70
N ASP A 376 -14.25 -3.34 20.64
CA ASP A 376 -13.88 -1.93 20.84
C ASP A 376 -13.19 -1.40 19.59
N PRO A 377 -13.55 -0.20 19.10
CA PRO A 377 -12.99 0.38 17.90
C PRO A 377 -11.51 0.76 18.06
N LEU A 378 -11.11 1.24 19.24
CA LEU A 378 -9.77 1.67 19.57
C LEU A 378 -9.22 0.88 20.76
N GLU A 379 -8.05 0.28 20.60
CA GLU A 379 -7.27 -0.36 21.66
C GLU A 379 -5.87 0.24 21.67
N VAL A 380 -5.50 0.91 22.75
CA VAL A 380 -4.16 1.46 22.98
C VAL A 380 -3.63 0.88 24.28
N ASN A 381 -2.57 0.06 24.19
CA ASN A 381 -1.98 -0.58 25.37
C ASN A 381 -1.08 0.38 26.15
N GLY A 382 -0.55 1.42 25.50
CA GLY A 382 0.19 2.52 26.13
C GLY A 382 -0.70 3.71 26.47
N THR A 383 -0.18 4.91 26.34
CA THR A 383 -0.85 6.17 26.66
C THR A 383 -1.49 6.76 25.41
N LEU A 384 -2.77 7.17 25.51
CA LEU A 384 -3.44 8.05 24.55
C LEU A 384 -3.21 9.50 24.93
N SER A 385 -2.56 10.28 24.09
CA SER A 385 -2.31 11.72 24.26
C SER A 385 -3.03 12.51 23.16
N VAL A 386 -3.92 13.40 23.55
CA VAL A 386 -4.68 14.27 22.65
C VAL A 386 -4.31 15.71 22.95
N ALA A 387 -3.91 16.48 21.92
CA ALA A 387 -3.49 17.86 22.09
C ALA A 387 -4.64 18.77 22.58
N GLN A 388 -4.27 19.88 23.21
CA GLN A 388 -5.24 20.85 23.68
C GLN A 388 -6.11 21.39 22.53
N GLY A 389 -7.42 21.49 22.74
CA GLY A 389 -8.39 21.88 21.72
C GLY A 389 -9.03 20.73 20.96
N TYR A 390 -8.38 19.57 20.91
CA TYR A 390 -8.97 18.38 20.33
C TYR A 390 -9.97 17.73 21.28
N LYS A 391 -11.05 17.20 20.70
CA LYS A 391 -12.12 16.51 21.45
C LYS A 391 -12.17 15.06 21.01
N THR A 392 -12.34 14.18 21.98
CA THR A 392 -12.63 12.77 21.75
C THR A 392 -14.12 12.52 21.89
N TYR A 393 -14.72 11.91 20.92
CA TYR A 393 -16.13 11.53 20.92
C TYR A 393 -16.24 10.01 20.87
N ASP A 394 -16.72 9.42 21.94
CA ASP A 394 -17.13 8.00 21.97
C ASP A 394 -18.62 7.95 21.60
N LEU A 395 -18.88 7.84 20.31
CA LEU A 395 -20.23 7.84 19.75
C LEU A 395 -20.66 6.40 19.53
N LEU A 396 -21.60 5.92 20.30
CA LEU A 396 -21.98 4.53 20.35
C LEU A 396 -20.81 3.64 20.85
N PRO A 397 -21.05 2.44 21.37
CA PRO A 397 -19.97 1.63 21.93
C PRO A 397 -18.91 1.16 20.91
N LYS A 398 -19.00 1.58 19.64
CA LYS A 398 -18.21 1.05 18.53
C LYS A 398 -17.51 2.11 17.65
N VAL A 399 -17.65 3.41 17.96
CA VAL A 399 -17.07 4.51 17.16
C VAL A 399 -16.27 5.42 18.04
N VAL A 400 -15.03 5.75 17.65
CA VAL A 400 -14.22 6.80 18.27
C VAL A 400 -13.82 7.82 17.21
N ILE A 401 -14.06 9.09 17.48
CA ILE A 401 -13.65 10.23 16.65
C ILE A 401 -12.78 11.15 17.49
N ILE A 402 -11.66 11.59 16.96
CA ILE A 402 -10.80 12.61 17.54
C ILE A 402 -10.62 13.72 16.51
N GLN A 403 -11.06 14.92 16.84
CA GLN A 403 -11.00 16.07 15.94
C GLN A 403 -10.87 17.40 16.71
N TYR A 404 -10.35 18.42 16.03
CA TYR A 404 -10.29 19.81 16.53
C TYR A 404 -11.66 20.46 16.53
#